data_fc70d0dae7c1023e6fa07c228a9d85b3
#
_entry.id   fc70d0dae7c1023e6fa07c228a9d85b3
#
_cell.length_a   1.000
_cell.length_b   1.000
_cell.length_c   1.000
_cell.angle_alpha   90.00
_cell.angle_beta   90.00
_cell.angle_gamma   90.00
#
_symmetry.space_group_name_H-M   'P 1'
#
loop_
_entity.id
_entity.type
_entity.pdbx_description
1 polymer ?
#
loop_
_entity_poly.entity_id
_entity_poly.type
_entity_poly.pdbx_seq_one_letter_code
_entity_poly.pdbx_strand_id
1 'polypeptide(L)'
;MPYFGICVLFLTVIEGEKREEKDMFEKVNAIVELVNGKVWGWGMIVLLFGTHIFLTIRTGFIQKASITKGIKLSVTKDEGAEGEVSQFGALTTALASTIGTGNIIGVGTAVAMGGPGAVLWCWLTGVFGIATKYAESLIAVKYRVKTKDGRMQGGAMYALERGLNMRWLGVIFAVLAGFASFGIGCATQVNAIATVCQENLGIPPWIVGIVIAVLTAVVIFGGIKSIANVCEKLVPFMAIFYVLGCLIILGINYDFIIPAIVTICKLAFTPGAAAGGLVGGGLRLAIQYGVARGLFSNESGMGSAPIAAAAAQTRNPVRQALVSSTGTFWDTVVVCLMTGLVLVTTIMKNPAINADEIANGGVLTSMAFAQIPYIGPVILVVGIISFAFSTVLGWAYYGERCVEYFAGKKGLVPYRVLYVVVAAIAPVVSLNLVWLIADTLNALMAIPNLIAVLLLSPIVVKETKKYINNLDAVDDTPVPVVETGHGQRKAKG
;
A
#
# COMPACT_ATOMS: atom_id res chain seq x y z
N MET A 1 -16.96 -60.47 -8.94
CA MET A 1 -17.69 -59.20 -8.91
C MET A 1 -17.78 -58.49 -7.54
N PRO A 2 -17.02 -58.83 -6.50
CA PRO A 2 -17.06 -58.05 -5.23
C PRO A 2 -16.14 -56.81 -5.21
N TYR A 3 -15.14 -56.69 -6.08
CA TYR A 3 -14.18 -55.58 -6.05
C TYR A 3 -14.68 -54.28 -6.74
N PHE A 4 -15.69 -54.36 -7.56
CA PHE A 4 -16.26 -53.20 -8.26
C PHE A 4 -17.07 -52.31 -7.29
N GLY A 5 -17.76 -52.93 -6.31
CA GLY A 5 -18.51 -52.19 -5.28
C GLY A 5 -17.65 -51.40 -4.30
N ILE A 6 -16.47 -51.92 -3.96
CA ILE A 6 -15.53 -51.22 -3.04
C ILE A 6 -14.89 -50.01 -3.72
N CYS A 7 -14.56 -50.15 -5.02
CA CYS A 7 -14.00 -49.01 -5.79
C CYS A 7 -15.00 -47.88 -5.98
N VAL A 8 -16.27 -48.21 -6.20
CA VAL A 8 -17.37 -47.22 -6.31
C VAL A 8 -17.62 -46.55 -4.95
N LEU A 9 -17.57 -47.32 -3.84
CA LEU A 9 -17.74 -46.74 -2.51
C LEU A 9 -16.56 -45.81 -2.13
N PHE A 10 -15.33 -46.18 -2.48
CA PHE A 10 -14.14 -45.32 -2.27
C PHE A 10 -14.18 -44.04 -3.09
N LEU A 11 -14.62 -44.12 -4.35
CA LEU A 11 -14.81 -42.96 -5.22
C LEU A 11 -15.92 -42.03 -4.73
N THR A 12 -17.04 -42.58 -4.27
CA THR A 12 -18.13 -41.76 -3.70
C THR A 12 -17.77 -41.13 -2.35
N VAL A 13 -16.94 -41.76 -1.51
CA VAL A 13 -16.44 -41.14 -0.28
C VAL A 13 -15.46 -40.02 -0.62
N ILE A 14 -14.51 -40.23 -1.54
CA ILE A 14 -13.57 -39.19 -1.98
C ILE A 14 -14.28 -38.02 -2.69
N GLU A 15 -15.31 -38.30 -3.48
CA GLU A 15 -16.15 -37.25 -4.11
C GLU A 15 -17.01 -36.52 -3.08
N GLY A 16 -17.51 -37.23 -2.06
CA GLY A 16 -18.23 -36.64 -0.94
C GLY A 16 -17.36 -35.72 -0.09
N GLU A 17 -16.15 -36.17 0.30
CA GLU A 17 -15.17 -35.34 1.03
C GLU A 17 -14.78 -34.09 0.20
N LYS A 18 -14.48 -34.24 -1.09
CA LYS A 18 -14.19 -33.09 -1.96
C LYS A 18 -15.35 -32.13 -2.11
N ARG A 19 -16.57 -32.62 -2.05
CA ARG A 19 -17.79 -31.80 -2.13
C ARG A 19 -18.03 -31.04 -0.85
N GLU A 20 -17.83 -31.67 0.32
CA GLU A 20 -17.90 -31.02 1.63
C GLU A 20 -16.81 -29.96 1.79
N GLU A 21 -15.58 -30.24 1.38
CA GLU A 21 -14.48 -29.28 1.39
C GLU A 21 -14.79 -28.07 0.46
N LYS A 22 -15.37 -28.33 -0.71
CA LYS A 22 -15.76 -27.26 -1.64
C LYS A 22 -16.89 -26.41 -1.07
N ASP A 23 -17.93 -27.02 -0.50
CA ASP A 23 -19.05 -26.33 0.12
C ASP A 23 -18.58 -25.50 1.34
N MET A 24 -17.64 -26.03 2.14
CA MET A 24 -17.04 -25.30 3.26
C MET A 24 -16.22 -24.10 2.76
N PHE A 25 -15.42 -24.29 1.70
CA PHE A 25 -14.64 -23.21 1.10
C PHE A 25 -15.54 -22.08 0.54
N GLU A 26 -16.61 -22.43 -0.16
CA GLU A 26 -17.60 -21.47 -0.67
C GLU A 26 -18.29 -20.69 0.45
N LYS A 27 -18.65 -21.35 1.55
CA LYS A 27 -19.22 -20.68 2.74
C LYS A 27 -18.22 -19.72 3.39
N VAL A 28 -16.97 -20.15 3.55
CA VAL A 28 -15.90 -19.29 4.10
C VAL A 28 -15.69 -18.07 3.20
N ASN A 29 -15.62 -18.29 1.88
CA ASN A 29 -15.46 -17.20 0.92
C ASN A 29 -16.62 -16.20 1.00
N ALA A 30 -17.86 -16.68 1.04
CA ALA A 30 -19.04 -15.83 1.16
C ALA A 30 -19.07 -15.01 2.47
N ILE A 31 -18.63 -15.61 3.60
CA ILE A 31 -18.50 -14.90 4.88
C ILE A 31 -17.44 -13.81 4.79
N VAL A 32 -16.27 -14.13 4.22
CA VAL A 32 -15.18 -13.17 4.10
C VAL A 32 -15.56 -12.04 3.15
N GLU A 33 -16.24 -12.32 2.03
CA GLU A 33 -16.80 -11.30 1.12
C GLU A 33 -17.77 -10.37 1.84
N LEU A 34 -18.69 -10.94 2.63
CA LEU A 34 -19.64 -10.14 3.42
C LEU A 34 -18.93 -9.23 4.42
N VAL A 35 -17.92 -9.75 5.11
CA VAL A 35 -17.12 -8.98 6.09
C VAL A 35 -16.31 -7.90 5.36
N ASN A 36 -15.63 -8.25 4.27
CA ASN A 36 -14.85 -7.32 3.47
C ASN A 36 -15.73 -6.17 2.95
N GLY A 37 -16.89 -6.49 2.37
CA GLY A 37 -17.82 -5.50 1.85
C GLY A 37 -18.39 -4.57 2.94
N LYS A 38 -18.54 -5.06 4.18
CA LYS A 38 -18.93 -4.22 5.32
C LYS A 38 -17.78 -3.35 5.82
N VAL A 39 -16.59 -3.91 5.91
CA VAL A 39 -15.39 -3.21 6.39
C VAL A 39 -15.00 -2.11 5.41
N TRP A 40 -14.93 -2.38 4.11
CA TRP A 40 -14.71 -1.37 3.06
C TRP A 40 -15.97 -0.59 2.68
N GLY A 41 -17.01 -0.69 3.49
CA GLY A 41 -18.24 0.07 3.29
C GLY A 41 -18.07 1.56 3.57
N TRP A 42 -19.19 2.29 3.44
CA TRP A 42 -19.23 3.75 3.64
C TRP A 42 -18.67 4.21 4.99
N GLY A 43 -18.80 3.40 6.04
CA GLY A 43 -18.26 3.72 7.37
C GLY A 43 -16.73 3.94 7.35
N MET A 44 -16.00 3.02 6.72
CA MET A 44 -14.54 3.12 6.59
C MET A 44 -14.12 4.25 5.65
N ILE A 45 -14.82 4.41 4.52
CA ILE A 45 -14.55 5.48 3.56
C ILE A 45 -14.71 6.85 4.23
N VAL A 46 -15.81 7.06 4.95
CA VAL A 46 -16.07 8.32 5.67
C VAL A 46 -15.04 8.53 6.79
N LEU A 47 -14.70 7.48 7.53
CA LEU A 47 -13.72 7.56 8.61
C LEU A 47 -12.32 7.95 8.07
N LEU A 48 -11.83 7.27 7.04
CA LEU A 48 -10.52 7.52 6.44
C LEU A 48 -10.48 8.89 5.75
N PHE A 49 -11.38 9.12 4.80
CA PHE A 49 -11.39 10.37 4.05
C PHE A 49 -11.75 11.58 4.91
N GLY A 50 -12.67 11.41 5.87
CA GLY A 50 -12.98 12.41 6.89
C GLY A 50 -11.77 12.76 7.75
N THR A 51 -10.97 11.76 8.15
CA THR A 51 -9.71 11.99 8.87
C THR A 51 -8.71 12.77 8.03
N HIS A 52 -8.62 12.50 6.73
CA HIS A 52 -7.76 13.27 5.81
C HIS A 52 -8.14 14.74 5.77
N ILE A 53 -9.43 15.05 5.64
CA ILE A 53 -9.94 16.41 5.64
C ILE A 53 -9.73 17.07 7.01
N PHE A 54 -10.06 16.37 8.10
CA PHE A 54 -9.87 16.86 9.46
C PHE A 54 -8.40 17.25 9.72
N LEU A 55 -7.46 16.39 9.38
CA LEU A 55 -6.03 16.65 9.58
C LEU A 55 -5.51 17.75 8.65
N THR A 56 -6.02 17.84 7.43
CA THR A 56 -5.69 18.95 6.52
C THR A 56 -6.03 20.29 7.15
N ILE A 57 -7.24 20.43 7.69
CA ILE A 57 -7.67 21.66 8.37
C ILE A 57 -6.86 21.86 9.66
N ARG A 58 -6.72 20.82 10.47
CA ARG A 58 -6.07 20.86 11.78
C ARG A 58 -4.58 21.24 11.71
N THR A 59 -3.89 20.83 10.65
CA THR A 59 -2.47 21.14 10.40
C THR A 59 -2.25 22.40 9.56
N GLY A 60 -3.31 23.12 9.20
CA GLY A 60 -3.23 24.37 8.41
C GLY A 60 -2.73 24.12 6.98
N PHE A 61 -3.26 23.11 6.29
CA PHE A 61 -2.90 22.74 4.92
C PHE A 61 -1.41 22.42 4.77
N ILE A 62 -0.93 21.49 5.60
CA ILE A 62 0.48 21.05 5.64
C ILE A 62 1.01 20.55 4.28
N GLN A 63 0.12 20.21 3.35
CA GLN A 63 0.45 19.76 1.99
C GLN A 63 1.43 20.70 1.29
N LYS A 64 1.23 22.02 1.43
CA LYS A 64 2.15 23.01 0.84
C LYS A 64 3.58 22.84 1.38
N ALA A 65 3.73 22.70 2.70
CA ALA A 65 5.04 22.52 3.31
C ALA A 65 5.63 21.14 2.97
N SER A 66 4.80 20.08 2.90
CA SER A 66 5.23 18.75 2.49
C SER A 66 5.82 18.75 1.08
N ILE A 67 5.15 19.39 0.13
CA ILE A 67 5.64 19.45 -1.25
C ILE A 67 6.87 20.36 -1.35
N THR A 68 6.83 21.57 -0.80
CA THR A 68 7.92 22.55 -0.99
C THR A 68 9.16 22.25 -0.16
N LYS A 69 8.99 21.94 1.14
CA LYS A 69 10.09 21.65 2.06
C LYS A 69 10.42 20.17 2.09
N GLY A 70 9.41 19.28 2.10
CA GLY A 70 9.59 17.83 2.20
C GLY A 70 10.39 17.23 1.04
N ILE A 71 10.11 17.65 -0.21
CA ILE A 71 10.89 17.20 -1.39
C ILE A 71 12.35 17.64 -1.28
N LYS A 72 12.60 18.90 -0.86
CA LYS A 72 13.99 19.38 -0.68
C LYS A 72 14.70 18.60 0.44
N LEU A 73 14.01 18.33 1.55
CA LEU A 73 14.59 17.59 2.67
C LEU A 73 14.84 16.13 2.35
N SER A 74 14.06 15.50 1.48
CA SER A 74 14.25 14.10 1.11
C SER A 74 15.61 13.82 0.48
N VAL A 75 16.19 14.78 -0.24
CA VAL A 75 17.51 14.69 -0.87
C VAL A 75 18.63 15.32 -0.03
N THR A 76 18.31 15.86 1.14
CA THR A 76 19.28 16.48 2.05
C THR A 76 19.68 15.49 3.14
N LYS A 77 20.98 15.24 3.30
CA LYS A 77 21.47 14.39 4.40
C LYS A 77 21.34 15.11 5.75
N ASP A 78 20.96 14.37 6.77
CA ASP A 78 20.85 14.83 8.16
C ASP A 78 21.95 14.17 9.00
N GLU A 79 23.19 14.60 8.76
CA GLU A 79 24.37 14.02 9.39
C GLU A 79 24.38 14.27 10.91
N GLY A 80 24.70 13.22 11.66
CA GLY A 80 24.76 13.27 13.13
C GLY A 80 23.42 13.06 13.83
N ALA A 81 22.30 12.91 13.13
CA ALA A 81 21.02 12.61 13.72
C ALA A 81 20.86 11.11 14.04
N GLU A 82 20.12 10.78 15.09
CA GLU A 82 19.82 9.39 15.46
C GLU A 82 18.87 8.73 14.43
N GLY A 83 19.20 7.50 14.01
CA GLY A 83 18.42 6.69 13.09
C GLY A 83 19.24 5.54 12.47
N GLU A 84 18.58 4.63 11.76
CA GLU A 84 19.23 3.49 11.11
C GLU A 84 19.52 3.73 9.63
N VAL A 85 18.66 4.50 8.97
CA VAL A 85 18.70 4.77 7.52
C VAL A 85 18.54 6.27 7.24
N SER A 86 18.95 6.73 6.05
CA SER A 86 18.74 8.11 5.62
C SER A 86 17.26 8.46 5.55
N GLN A 87 16.90 9.76 5.57
CA GLN A 87 15.54 10.22 5.34
C GLN A 87 15.02 9.75 3.98
N PHE A 88 15.88 9.77 2.95
CA PHE A 88 15.55 9.26 1.62
C PHE A 88 15.36 7.74 1.63
N GLY A 89 16.21 6.98 2.31
CA GLY A 89 16.07 5.54 2.46
C GLY A 89 14.78 5.12 3.16
N ALA A 90 14.38 5.86 4.19
CA ALA A 90 13.09 5.65 4.86
C ALA A 90 11.90 5.98 3.92
N LEU A 91 11.98 7.10 3.17
CA LEU A 91 10.97 7.49 2.19
C LEU A 91 10.85 6.45 1.06
N THR A 92 11.98 6.03 0.48
CA THR A 92 11.96 5.05 -0.62
C THR A 92 11.54 3.66 -0.16
N THR A 93 11.84 3.27 1.08
CA THR A 93 11.29 2.04 1.68
C THR A 93 9.76 2.14 1.82
N ALA A 94 9.24 3.29 2.24
CA ALA A 94 7.80 3.51 2.31
C ALA A 94 7.16 3.57 0.91
N LEU A 95 7.79 4.23 -0.06
CA LEU A 95 7.33 4.25 -1.45
C LEU A 95 7.40 2.87 -2.11
N ALA A 96 8.39 2.05 -1.77
CA ALA A 96 8.49 0.68 -2.26
C ALA A 96 7.26 -0.15 -1.88
N SER A 97 6.71 0.03 -0.68
CA SER A 97 5.50 -0.67 -0.24
C SER A 97 4.22 -0.10 -0.82
N THR A 98 4.16 1.21 -1.10
CA THR A 98 2.95 1.89 -1.57
C THR A 98 2.83 1.89 -3.10
N ILE A 99 3.92 2.18 -3.83
CA ILE A 99 3.95 2.10 -5.30
C ILE A 99 4.03 0.62 -5.72
N GLY A 100 2.88 0.03 -5.93
CA GLY A 100 2.70 -1.39 -6.22
C GLY A 100 1.68 -1.65 -7.33
N THR A 101 1.10 -2.83 -7.33
CA THR A 101 0.00 -3.19 -8.26
C THR A 101 -1.21 -2.26 -8.11
N GLY A 102 -1.37 -1.60 -6.96
CA GLY A 102 -2.43 -0.62 -6.70
C GLY A 102 -2.44 0.55 -7.67
N ASN A 103 -1.25 1.06 -8.03
CA ASN A 103 -1.10 2.21 -8.92
C ASN A 103 -1.41 1.90 -10.39
N ILE A 104 -1.31 0.64 -10.78
CA ILE A 104 -1.51 0.17 -12.15
C ILE A 104 -2.87 -0.54 -12.25
N ILE A 105 -2.97 -1.74 -11.66
CA ILE A 105 -4.17 -2.59 -11.70
C ILE A 105 -5.29 -1.99 -10.84
N GLY A 106 -4.95 -1.42 -9.68
CA GLY A 106 -5.93 -0.81 -8.76
C GLY A 106 -6.62 0.40 -9.39
N VAL A 107 -5.88 1.31 -10.03
CA VAL A 107 -6.46 2.45 -10.75
C VAL A 107 -7.29 1.95 -11.95
N GLY A 108 -6.80 0.93 -12.67
CA GLY A 108 -7.57 0.27 -13.72
C GLY A 108 -8.91 -0.27 -13.21
N THR A 109 -8.91 -0.91 -12.05
CA THR A 109 -10.15 -1.40 -11.39
C THR A 109 -11.06 -0.23 -10.98
N ALA A 110 -10.50 0.89 -10.49
CA ALA A 110 -11.30 2.07 -10.16
C ALA A 110 -12.02 2.62 -11.39
N VAL A 111 -11.34 2.69 -12.53
CA VAL A 111 -11.93 3.16 -13.80
C VAL A 111 -12.94 2.15 -14.34
N ALA A 112 -12.64 0.85 -14.31
CA ALA A 112 -13.52 -0.19 -14.80
C ALA A 112 -14.84 -0.30 -14.00
N MET A 113 -14.76 -0.22 -12.67
CA MET A 113 -15.91 -0.41 -11.78
C MET A 113 -16.61 0.89 -11.39
N GLY A 114 -15.87 1.99 -11.29
CA GLY A 114 -16.37 3.29 -10.85
C GLY A 114 -16.49 4.34 -11.97
N GLY A 115 -16.06 3.98 -13.19
CA GLY A 115 -16.02 4.89 -14.33
C GLY A 115 -14.90 5.95 -14.23
N PRO A 116 -14.77 6.82 -15.23
CA PRO A 116 -13.73 7.85 -15.27
C PRO A 116 -13.71 8.79 -14.08
N GLY A 117 -14.88 9.06 -13.48
CA GLY A 117 -14.99 9.91 -12.29
C GLY A 117 -14.26 9.37 -11.05
N ALA A 118 -14.02 8.07 -10.98
CA ALA A 118 -13.27 7.44 -9.91
C ALA A 118 -11.81 7.92 -9.85
N VAL A 119 -11.23 8.36 -10.96
CA VAL A 119 -9.87 8.92 -11.02
C VAL A 119 -9.75 10.18 -10.15
N LEU A 120 -10.74 11.08 -10.18
CA LEU A 120 -10.72 12.26 -9.32
C LEU A 120 -10.80 11.88 -7.83
N TRP A 121 -11.67 10.96 -7.46
CA TRP A 121 -11.80 10.54 -6.06
C TRP A 121 -10.54 9.83 -5.56
N CYS A 122 -9.92 9.00 -6.40
CA CYS A 122 -8.61 8.40 -6.13
C CYS A 122 -7.55 9.50 -5.89
N TRP A 123 -7.47 10.50 -6.79
CA TRP A 123 -6.53 11.61 -6.68
C TRP A 123 -6.75 12.45 -5.41
N LEU A 124 -8.01 12.73 -5.05
CA LEU A 124 -8.34 13.48 -3.83
C LEU A 124 -7.89 12.76 -2.56
N THR A 125 -7.92 11.42 -2.53
CA THR A 125 -7.34 10.68 -1.39
C THR A 125 -5.85 10.94 -1.24
N GLY A 126 -5.14 11.10 -2.35
CA GLY A 126 -3.72 11.49 -2.33
C GLY A 126 -3.52 12.89 -1.79
N VAL A 127 -4.24 13.87 -2.34
CA VAL A 127 -4.10 15.28 -1.95
C VAL A 127 -4.37 15.49 -0.45
N PHE A 128 -5.49 14.99 0.04
CA PHE A 128 -5.83 15.10 1.47
C PHE A 128 -5.06 14.10 2.34
N GLY A 129 -4.73 12.93 1.79
CA GLY A 129 -3.94 11.88 2.47
C GLY A 129 -2.54 12.32 2.87
N ILE A 130 -1.93 13.31 2.18
CA ILE A 130 -0.65 13.92 2.56
C ILE A 130 -0.67 14.38 4.02
N ALA A 131 -1.75 15.00 4.49
CA ALA A 131 -1.85 15.49 5.86
C ALA A 131 -1.94 14.34 6.88
N THR A 132 -2.62 13.25 6.52
CA THR A 132 -2.70 12.05 7.37
C THR A 132 -1.35 11.35 7.41
N LYS A 133 -0.70 11.15 6.27
CA LYS A 133 0.65 10.57 6.20
C LYS A 133 1.66 11.38 7.01
N TYR A 134 1.56 12.71 6.96
CA TYR A 134 2.34 13.61 7.80
C TYR A 134 2.11 13.34 9.29
N ALA A 135 0.85 13.31 9.72
CA ALA A 135 0.49 13.11 11.13
C ALA A 135 0.94 11.74 11.65
N GLU A 136 0.69 10.67 10.89
CA GLU A 136 1.13 9.30 11.20
C GLU A 136 2.65 9.22 11.37
N SER A 137 3.39 9.79 10.42
CA SER A 137 4.85 9.76 10.43
C SER A 137 5.42 10.59 11.58
N LEU A 138 4.78 11.72 11.90
CA LEU A 138 5.17 12.55 13.04
C LEU A 138 5.06 11.79 14.37
N ILE A 139 3.89 11.17 14.62
CA ILE A 139 3.68 10.42 15.87
C ILE A 139 4.56 9.16 15.92
N ALA A 140 4.80 8.51 14.78
CA ALA A 140 5.68 7.35 14.71
C ALA A 140 7.12 7.68 15.10
N VAL A 141 7.65 8.83 14.66
CA VAL A 141 8.98 9.31 15.01
C VAL A 141 9.00 9.84 16.45
N LYS A 142 7.97 10.58 16.89
CA LYS A 142 7.89 11.15 18.24
C LYS A 142 7.88 10.08 19.34
N TYR A 143 7.20 8.96 19.09
CA TYR A 143 7.07 7.87 20.06
C TYR A 143 7.95 6.66 19.75
N ARG A 144 8.93 6.81 18.84
CA ARG A 144 9.88 5.75 18.52
C ARG A 144 10.75 5.37 19.73
N VAL A 145 11.28 4.17 19.68
CA VAL A 145 12.17 3.61 20.70
C VAL A 145 13.43 3.08 20.04
N LYS A 146 14.50 2.98 20.85
CA LYS A 146 15.75 2.33 20.43
C LYS A 146 15.88 0.99 21.15
N THR A 147 16.21 -0.05 20.44
CA THR A 147 16.49 -1.35 21.04
C THR A 147 17.92 -1.37 21.60
N LYS A 148 18.22 -2.30 22.52
CA LYS A 148 19.58 -2.46 23.09
C LYS A 148 20.66 -2.69 22.02
N ASP A 149 20.30 -3.28 20.88
CA ASP A 149 21.20 -3.48 19.72
C ASP A 149 21.20 -2.30 18.74
N GLY A 150 20.63 -1.16 19.14
CA GLY A 150 20.72 0.11 18.42
C GLY A 150 19.70 0.31 17.30
N ARG A 151 18.74 -0.63 17.11
CA ARG A 151 17.71 -0.49 16.08
C ARG A 151 16.60 0.47 16.51
N MET A 152 16.10 1.27 15.57
CA MET A 152 14.97 2.18 15.81
C MET A 152 13.65 1.49 15.48
N GLN A 153 12.68 1.61 16.37
CA GLN A 153 11.34 1.05 16.19
C GLN A 153 10.27 2.09 16.52
N GLY A 154 9.24 2.14 15.71
CA GLY A 154 8.11 3.04 15.88
C GLY A 154 6.95 2.59 15.00
N GLY A 155 5.99 3.47 14.81
CA GLY A 155 4.75 3.20 14.09
C GLY A 155 3.55 3.30 14.99
N ALA A 156 2.36 2.95 14.46
CA ALA A 156 1.10 3.07 15.18
C ALA A 156 1.10 2.32 16.52
N MET A 157 1.71 1.12 16.59
CA MET A 157 1.77 0.32 17.80
C MET A 157 2.49 1.05 18.96
N TYR A 158 3.59 1.74 18.67
CA TYR A 158 4.31 2.51 19.68
C TYR A 158 3.62 3.83 20.02
N ALA A 159 2.98 4.48 19.06
CA ALA A 159 2.16 5.67 19.30
C ALA A 159 0.96 5.36 20.22
N LEU A 160 0.30 4.23 20.02
CA LEU A 160 -0.79 3.73 20.87
C LEU A 160 -0.29 3.39 22.27
N GLU A 161 0.80 2.64 22.38
CA GLU A 161 1.35 2.23 23.68
C GLU A 161 1.88 3.41 24.50
N ARG A 162 2.72 4.24 23.88
CA ARG A 162 3.47 5.28 24.58
C ARG A 162 2.77 6.64 24.60
N GLY A 163 2.00 6.94 23.56
CA GLY A 163 1.26 8.20 23.45
C GLY A 163 -0.07 8.16 24.18
N LEU A 164 -0.76 7.00 24.17
CA LEU A 164 -2.12 6.84 24.68
C LEU A 164 -2.25 5.82 25.83
N ASN A 165 -1.19 5.12 26.21
CA ASN A 165 -1.21 4.00 27.17
C ASN A 165 -2.16 2.83 26.74
N MET A 166 -2.41 2.70 25.43
CA MET A 166 -3.29 1.66 24.83
C MET A 166 -2.47 0.54 24.23
N ARG A 167 -1.63 -0.13 25.01
CA ARG A 167 -0.77 -1.23 24.52
C ARG A 167 -1.57 -2.36 23.85
N TRP A 168 -2.73 -2.71 24.41
CA TRP A 168 -3.59 -3.74 23.86
C TRP A 168 -4.00 -3.44 22.41
N LEU A 169 -4.30 -2.17 22.11
CA LEU A 169 -4.65 -1.74 20.76
C LEU A 169 -3.41 -1.70 19.84
N GLY A 170 -2.23 -1.39 20.39
CA GLY A 170 -0.95 -1.51 19.69
C GLY A 170 -0.64 -2.96 19.28
N VAL A 171 -0.95 -3.93 20.15
CA VAL A 171 -0.82 -5.37 19.84
C VAL A 171 -1.80 -5.77 18.74
N ILE A 172 -3.07 -5.34 18.80
CA ILE A 172 -4.06 -5.61 17.75
C ILE A 172 -3.57 -5.07 16.41
N PHE A 173 -3.11 -3.82 16.35
CA PHE A 173 -2.53 -3.25 15.13
C PHE A 173 -1.37 -4.12 14.60
N ALA A 174 -0.42 -4.46 15.46
CA ALA A 174 0.78 -5.20 15.05
C ALA A 174 0.44 -6.61 14.54
N VAL A 175 -0.54 -7.28 15.15
CA VAL A 175 -1.02 -8.60 14.69
C VAL A 175 -1.70 -8.47 13.32
N LEU A 176 -2.63 -7.52 13.17
CA LEU A 176 -3.32 -7.31 11.89
C LEU A 176 -2.35 -6.94 10.77
N ALA A 177 -1.42 -6.01 11.01
CA ALA A 177 -0.42 -5.59 10.03
C ALA A 177 0.59 -6.72 9.72
N GLY A 178 0.98 -7.52 10.72
CA GLY A 178 1.85 -8.67 10.55
C GLY A 178 1.22 -9.73 9.63
N PHE A 179 -0.06 -10.04 9.79
CA PHE A 179 -0.78 -10.95 8.88
C PHE A 179 -1.04 -10.32 7.51
N ALA A 180 -1.43 -9.04 7.45
CA ALA A 180 -1.64 -8.34 6.19
C ALA A 180 -0.39 -8.35 5.30
N SER A 181 0.81 -8.34 5.90
CA SER A 181 2.07 -8.38 5.16
C SER A 181 2.23 -9.64 4.29
N PHE A 182 1.74 -10.80 4.73
CA PHE A 182 1.76 -12.04 3.94
C PHE A 182 0.77 -12.00 2.77
N GLY A 183 -0.38 -11.36 2.95
CA GLY A 183 -1.41 -11.23 1.92
C GLY A 183 -1.09 -10.11 0.93
N ILE A 184 -1.42 -8.86 1.31
CA ILE A 184 -1.27 -7.67 0.45
C ILE A 184 0.19 -7.41 0.08
N GLY A 185 1.09 -7.57 1.05
CA GLY A 185 2.50 -7.28 0.86
C GLY A 185 3.24 -8.34 0.05
N CYS A 186 2.84 -9.61 0.13
CA CYS A 186 3.57 -10.73 -0.49
C CYS A 186 2.73 -11.45 -1.55
N ALA A 187 1.73 -12.22 -1.11
CA ALA A 187 1.04 -13.18 -1.99
C ALA A 187 0.40 -12.52 -3.21
N THR A 188 -0.30 -11.39 -3.02
CA THR A 188 -0.98 -10.68 -4.10
C THR A 188 0.02 -10.08 -5.10
N GLN A 189 1.14 -9.59 -4.62
CA GLN A 189 2.18 -8.98 -5.47
C GLN A 189 2.90 -10.04 -6.31
N VAL A 190 3.33 -11.13 -5.68
CA VAL A 190 4.04 -12.21 -6.41
C VAL A 190 3.12 -12.89 -7.42
N ASN A 191 1.84 -13.05 -7.09
CA ASN A 191 0.86 -13.56 -8.04
C ASN A 191 0.68 -12.61 -9.25
N ALA A 192 0.59 -11.30 -9.03
CA ALA A 192 0.50 -10.35 -10.13
C ALA A 192 1.74 -10.40 -11.04
N ILE A 193 2.95 -10.55 -10.47
CA ILE A 193 4.17 -10.78 -11.26
C ILE A 193 4.05 -12.07 -12.07
N ALA A 194 3.60 -13.16 -11.45
CA ALA A 194 3.49 -14.46 -12.11
C ALA A 194 2.48 -14.44 -13.26
N THR A 195 1.32 -13.80 -13.04
CA THR A 195 0.28 -13.64 -14.07
C THR A 195 0.83 -12.89 -15.27
N VAL A 196 1.46 -11.73 -15.06
CA VAL A 196 2.05 -10.93 -16.14
C VAL A 196 3.17 -11.68 -16.88
N CYS A 197 4.01 -12.42 -16.14
CA CYS A 197 5.07 -13.24 -16.76
C CYS A 197 4.51 -14.39 -17.57
N GLN A 198 3.45 -15.03 -17.09
CA GLN A 198 2.78 -16.12 -17.80
C GLN A 198 2.10 -15.64 -19.08
N GLU A 199 1.33 -14.54 -19.00
CA GLU A 199 0.58 -13.99 -20.13
C GLU A 199 1.47 -13.41 -21.24
N ASN A 200 2.58 -12.76 -20.88
CA ASN A 200 3.42 -12.04 -21.84
C ASN A 200 4.71 -12.77 -22.22
N LEU A 201 5.24 -13.63 -21.35
CA LEU A 201 6.54 -14.30 -21.54
C LEU A 201 6.42 -15.82 -21.59
N GLY A 202 5.22 -16.38 -21.29
CA GLY A 202 5.01 -17.83 -21.24
C GLY A 202 5.75 -18.54 -20.08
N ILE A 203 6.21 -17.79 -19.07
CA ILE A 203 6.97 -18.34 -17.94
C ILE A 203 5.99 -18.99 -16.95
N PRO A 204 6.18 -20.28 -16.59
CA PRO A 204 5.34 -20.96 -15.61
C PRO A 204 5.34 -20.25 -14.24
N PRO A 205 4.17 -20.09 -13.58
CA PRO A 205 4.05 -19.35 -12.31
C PRO A 205 4.99 -19.84 -11.19
N TRP A 206 5.22 -21.14 -11.08
CA TRP A 206 6.10 -21.71 -10.06
C TRP A 206 7.57 -21.27 -10.20
N ILE A 207 8.06 -21.07 -11.43
CA ILE A 207 9.41 -20.54 -11.70
C ILE A 207 9.51 -19.11 -11.17
N VAL A 208 8.50 -18.28 -11.48
CA VAL A 208 8.44 -16.89 -11.00
C VAL A 208 8.44 -16.87 -9.46
N GLY A 209 7.65 -17.74 -8.82
CA GLY A 209 7.62 -17.87 -7.35
C GLY A 209 8.98 -18.16 -6.75
N ILE A 210 9.71 -19.13 -7.29
CA ILE A 210 11.06 -19.47 -6.82
C ILE A 210 12.03 -18.29 -7.01
N VAL A 211 12.02 -17.65 -8.18
CA VAL A 211 12.93 -16.52 -8.48
C VAL A 211 12.66 -15.37 -7.52
N ILE A 212 11.40 -14.98 -7.35
CA ILE A 212 11.04 -13.88 -6.43
C ILE A 212 11.35 -14.24 -4.98
N ALA A 213 11.11 -15.48 -4.55
CA ALA A 213 11.45 -15.94 -3.21
C ALA A 213 12.96 -15.84 -2.93
N VAL A 214 13.82 -16.26 -3.86
CA VAL A 214 15.27 -16.16 -3.74
C VAL A 214 15.72 -14.70 -3.68
N LEU A 215 15.23 -13.85 -4.59
CA LEU A 215 15.55 -12.41 -4.59
C LEU A 215 15.09 -11.73 -3.29
N THR A 216 13.88 -12.06 -2.83
CA THR A 216 13.34 -11.56 -1.55
C THR A 216 14.22 -12.01 -0.39
N ALA A 217 14.60 -13.30 -0.31
CA ALA A 217 15.45 -13.82 0.75
C ALA A 217 16.78 -13.07 0.83
N VAL A 218 17.48 -12.91 -0.29
CA VAL A 218 18.78 -12.19 -0.35
C VAL A 218 18.66 -10.78 0.25
N VAL A 219 17.56 -10.08 0.01
CA VAL A 219 17.39 -8.70 0.48
C VAL A 219 16.94 -8.65 1.94
N ILE A 220 15.89 -9.41 2.34
CA ILE A 220 15.27 -9.27 3.66
C ILE A 220 16.13 -9.82 4.81
N PHE A 221 16.99 -10.81 4.56
CA PHE A 221 17.92 -11.30 5.59
C PHE A 221 19.00 -10.26 5.96
N GLY A 222 19.28 -9.27 5.10
CA GLY A 222 20.12 -8.11 5.40
C GLY A 222 19.45 -7.02 6.25
N GLY A 223 18.15 -7.16 6.56
CA GLY A 223 17.38 -6.20 7.38
C GLY A 223 17.13 -4.86 6.69
N ILE A 224 16.72 -3.83 7.48
CA ILE A 224 16.29 -2.52 6.95
C ILE A 224 17.34 -1.84 6.07
N LYS A 225 18.63 -1.95 6.40
CA LYS A 225 19.69 -1.31 5.63
C LYS A 225 19.79 -1.90 4.22
N SER A 226 19.67 -3.24 4.10
CA SER A 226 19.66 -3.91 2.80
C SER A 226 18.41 -3.53 1.99
N ILE A 227 17.24 -3.55 2.63
CA ILE A 227 15.98 -3.15 1.99
C ILE A 227 16.05 -1.69 1.52
N ALA A 228 16.48 -0.76 2.37
CA ALA A 228 16.61 0.65 2.02
C ALA A 228 17.58 0.87 0.84
N ASN A 229 18.74 0.20 0.85
CA ASN A 229 19.72 0.31 -0.24
C ASN A 229 19.17 -0.17 -1.60
N VAL A 230 18.32 -1.20 -1.60
CA VAL A 230 17.65 -1.66 -2.82
C VAL A 230 16.56 -0.67 -3.22
N CYS A 231 15.73 -0.22 -2.28
CA CYS A 231 14.64 0.70 -2.54
C CYS A 231 15.12 2.08 -3.00
N GLU A 232 16.23 2.60 -2.48
CA GLU A 232 16.83 3.88 -2.89
C GLU A 232 17.19 3.92 -4.40
N LYS A 233 17.46 2.76 -5.00
CA LYS A 233 17.77 2.63 -6.43
C LYS A 233 16.55 2.22 -7.25
N LEU A 234 15.82 1.23 -6.76
CA LEU A 234 14.69 0.63 -7.49
C LEU A 234 13.51 1.60 -7.62
N VAL A 235 13.14 2.30 -6.54
CA VAL A 235 11.94 3.14 -6.52
C VAL A 235 12.02 4.33 -7.48
N PRO A 236 13.10 5.13 -7.49
CA PRO A 236 13.22 6.21 -8.49
C PRO A 236 13.25 5.66 -9.92
N PHE A 237 13.98 4.57 -10.17
CA PHE A 237 14.03 3.93 -11.48
C PHE A 237 12.64 3.52 -11.97
N MET A 238 11.90 2.74 -11.16
CA MET A 238 10.61 2.22 -11.58
C MET A 238 9.58 3.33 -11.77
N ALA A 239 9.56 4.35 -10.88
CA ALA A 239 8.63 5.46 -10.98
C ALA A 239 8.89 6.31 -12.23
N ILE A 240 10.16 6.67 -12.50
CA ILE A 240 10.53 7.44 -13.69
C ILE A 240 10.22 6.65 -14.96
N PHE A 241 10.59 5.36 -14.99
CA PHE A 241 10.36 4.49 -16.15
C PHE A 241 8.86 4.40 -16.48
N TYR A 242 8.02 4.19 -15.47
CA TYR A 242 6.57 4.09 -15.64
C TYR A 242 5.94 5.42 -16.06
N VAL A 243 6.32 6.52 -15.40
CA VAL A 243 5.82 7.87 -15.75
C VAL A 243 6.22 8.26 -17.18
N LEU A 244 7.44 7.95 -17.62
CA LEU A 244 7.85 8.17 -19.01
C LEU A 244 6.98 7.37 -19.99
N GLY A 245 6.69 6.11 -19.68
CA GLY A 245 5.75 5.30 -20.47
C GLY A 245 4.36 5.92 -20.56
N CYS A 246 3.83 6.38 -19.44
CA CYS A 246 2.56 7.10 -19.41
C CYS A 246 2.59 8.39 -20.24
N LEU A 247 3.66 9.18 -20.14
CA LEU A 247 3.84 10.42 -20.93
C LEU A 247 3.87 10.16 -22.43
N ILE A 248 4.49 9.06 -22.87
CA ILE A 248 4.48 8.67 -24.30
C ILE A 248 3.05 8.39 -24.75
N ILE A 249 2.26 7.60 -23.98
CA ILE A 249 0.86 7.31 -24.33
C ILE A 249 0.03 8.59 -24.33
N LEU A 250 0.20 9.46 -23.34
CA LEU A 250 -0.51 10.75 -23.31
C LEU A 250 -0.11 11.65 -24.48
N GLY A 251 1.17 11.61 -24.92
CA GLY A 251 1.62 12.27 -26.12
C GLY A 251 0.94 11.75 -27.41
N ILE A 252 0.73 10.44 -27.51
CA ILE A 252 -0.03 9.81 -28.61
C ILE A 252 -1.51 10.19 -28.56
N ASN A 253 -2.05 10.45 -27.37
CA ASN A 253 -3.44 10.78 -27.09
C ASN A 253 -3.63 12.26 -26.74
N TYR A 254 -2.73 13.15 -27.17
CA TYR A 254 -2.69 14.56 -26.68
C TYR A 254 -4.03 15.31 -26.89
N ASP A 255 -4.75 15.04 -27.99
CA ASP A 255 -6.05 15.67 -28.29
C ASP A 255 -7.13 15.30 -27.26
N PHE A 256 -6.97 14.17 -26.56
CA PHE A 256 -7.93 13.68 -25.59
C PHE A 256 -7.57 14.04 -24.14
N ILE A 257 -6.44 14.69 -23.85
CA ILE A 257 -6.03 15.03 -22.47
C ILE A 257 -7.02 15.99 -21.82
N ILE A 258 -7.31 17.12 -22.47
CA ILE A 258 -8.26 18.11 -21.90
C ILE A 258 -9.68 17.54 -21.85
N PRO A 259 -10.22 16.90 -22.92
CA PRO A 259 -11.49 16.19 -22.83
C PRO A 259 -11.55 15.15 -21.71
N ALA A 260 -10.48 14.38 -21.46
CA ALA A 260 -10.45 13.40 -20.38
C ALA A 260 -10.51 14.06 -19.00
N ILE A 261 -9.75 15.13 -18.77
CA ILE A 261 -9.81 15.88 -17.51
C ILE A 261 -11.23 16.42 -17.26
N VAL A 262 -11.86 17.02 -18.27
CA VAL A 262 -13.25 17.52 -18.17
C VAL A 262 -14.21 16.37 -17.86
N THR A 263 -14.07 15.24 -18.55
CA THR A 263 -14.90 14.04 -18.33
C THR A 263 -14.72 13.48 -16.93
N ILE A 264 -13.49 13.33 -16.44
CA ILE A 264 -13.17 12.90 -15.08
C ILE A 264 -13.85 13.81 -14.06
N CYS A 265 -13.66 15.12 -14.18
CA CYS A 265 -14.25 16.09 -13.25
C CYS A 265 -15.79 16.09 -13.30
N LYS A 266 -16.38 16.01 -14.48
CA LYS A 266 -17.83 15.99 -14.65
C LYS A 266 -18.45 14.73 -14.07
N LEU A 267 -17.91 13.55 -14.43
CA LEU A 267 -18.46 12.26 -14.00
C LEU A 267 -18.19 11.96 -12.53
N ALA A 268 -17.21 12.62 -11.91
CA ALA A 268 -16.94 12.49 -10.49
C ALA A 268 -18.09 13.01 -9.60
N PHE A 269 -18.96 13.89 -10.12
CA PHE A 269 -20.04 14.52 -9.35
C PHE A 269 -21.43 14.33 -9.98
N THR A 270 -21.52 13.68 -11.13
CA THR A 270 -22.82 13.49 -11.81
C THR A 270 -23.45 12.15 -11.38
N PRO A 271 -24.68 12.18 -10.84
CA PRO A 271 -25.42 10.95 -10.54
C PRO A 271 -25.87 10.30 -11.86
N GLY A 272 -25.30 9.19 -12.21
CA GLY A 272 -25.73 8.32 -13.30
C GLY A 272 -25.95 9.01 -14.64
N ALA A 273 -25.43 8.49 -15.68
CA ALA A 273 -25.90 8.50 -17.03
C ALA A 273 -24.75 8.55 -18.03
N ALA A 274 -24.93 7.75 -19.01
CA ALA A 274 -24.16 7.65 -20.21
C ALA A 274 -23.82 9.03 -20.81
N ALA A 275 -22.57 9.42 -20.68
CA ALA A 275 -22.00 10.43 -21.55
C ALA A 275 -21.15 9.68 -22.58
N GLY A 276 -21.71 9.41 -23.77
CA GLY A 276 -20.97 8.97 -24.93
C GLY A 276 -20.30 7.57 -24.83
N GLY A 277 -21.03 6.55 -24.39
CA GLY A 277 -20.51 5.17 -24.31
C GLY A 277 -19.61 4.86 -23.11
N LEU A 278 -19.36 5.81 -22.24
CA LEU A 278 -18.71 5.65 -20.94
C LEU A 278 -19.80 5.56 -19.87
N VAL A 279 -20.33 4.38 -19.61
CA VAL A 279 -21.31 4.17 -18.55
C VAL A 279 -20.56 4.25 -17.22
N GLY A 280 -20.59 5.44 -16.62
CA GLY A 280 -20.11 5.61 -15.26
C GLY A 280 -21.07 4.92 -14.29
N GLY A 281 -20.58 4.08 -13.39
CA GLY A 281 -21.35 3.40 -12.35
C GLY A 281 -22.05 4.32 -11.34
N GLY A 282 -22.35 5.56 -11.71
CA GLY A 282 -22.92 6.59 -10.87
C GLY A 282 -21.96 7.13 -9.82
N LEU A 283 -22.31 8.29 -9.26
CA LEU A 283 -21.54 8.99 -8.21
C LEU A 283 -21.13 8.05 -7.07
N ARG A 284 -22.02 7.16 -6.67
CA ARG A 284 -21.75 6.23 -5.56
C ARG A 284 -20.59 5.31 -5.83
N LEU A 285 -20.54 4.69 -7.02
CA LEU A 285 -19.48 3.75 -7.39
C LEU A 285 -18.17 4.50 -7.69
N ALA A 286 -18.25 5.67 -8.31
CA ALA A 286 -17.07 6.52 -8.51
C ALA A 286 -16.38 6.89 -7.18
N ILE A 287 -17.14 7.32 -6.17
CA ILE A 287 -16.62 7.59 -4.83
C ILE A 287 -16.07 6.31 -4.20
N GLN A 288 -16.87 5.25 -4.19
CA GLN A 288 -16.52 4.02 -3.49
C GLN A 288 -15.23 3.39 -4.05
N TYR A 289 -15.17 3.16 -5.35
CA TYR A 289 -14.00 2.56 -5.98
C TYR A 289 -12.82 3.53 -6.07
N GLY A 290 -13.05 4.80 -6.37
CA GLY A 290 -12.00 5.81 -6.41
C GLY A 290 -11.32 5.98 -5.06
N VAL A 291 -12.09 6.18 -3.99
CA VAL A 291 -11.54 6.33 -2.63
C VAL A 291 -10.89 5.04 -2.15
N ALA A 292 -11.55 3.88 -2.29
CA ALA A 292 -10.99 2.61 -1.83
C ALA A 292 -9.64 2.29 -2.52
N ARG A 293 -9.55 2.48 -3.84
CA ARG A 293 -8.31 2.20 -4.58
C ARG A 293 -7.21 3.25 -4.33
N GLY A 294 -7.57 4.51 -4.14
CA GLY A 294 -6.63 5.54 -3.73
C GLY A 294 -6.04 5.28 -2.34
N LEU A 295 -6.86 4.93 -1.37
CA LEU A 295 -6.43 4.55 -0.01
C LEU A 295 -5.58 3.28 -0.01
N PHE A 296 -5.95 2.29 -0.82
CA PHE A 296 -5.16 1.07 -1.00
C PHE A 296 -3.77 1.37 -1.56
N SER A 297 -3.65 2.32 -2.50
CA SER A 297 -2.38 2.70 -3.11
C SER A 297 -1.50 3.47 -2.14
N ASN A 298 -1.96 4.59 -1.58
CA ASN A 298 -1.11 5.48 -0.78
C ASN A 298 -0.99 5.08 0.70
N GLU A 299 -1.80 4.15 1.19
CA GLU A 299 -1.80 3.66 2.58
C GLU A 299 -1.93 4.78 3.64
N SER A 300 -2.47 5.97 3.29
CA SER A 300 -2.66 7.04 4.26
C SER A 300 -3.80 6.70 5.22
N GLY A 301 -3.53 6.70 6.52
CA GLY A 301 -4.47 6.26 7.55
C GLY A 301 -4.34 4.78 7.91
N MET A 302 -3.54 4.00 7.19
CA MET A 302 -3.31 2.57 7.45
C MET A 302 -2.28 2.32 8.56
N GLY A 303 -1.33 3.25 8.77
CA GLY A 303 -0.28 3.13 9.81
C GLY A 303 0.92 2.27 9.43
N SER A 304 0.97 1.72 8.22
CA SER A 304 2.05 0.88 7.70
C SER A 304 3.32 1.68 7.37
N ALA A 305 3.25 2.63 6.45
CA ALA A 305 4.37 3.44 6.00
C ALA A 305 5.12 4.20 7.13
N PRO A 306 4.47 4.70 8.20
CA PRO A 306 5.14 5.32 9.34
C PRO A 306 6.13 4.41 10.08
N ILE A 307 6.04 3.09 9.93
CA ILE A 307 7.00 2.12 10.49
C ILE A 307 8.39 2.35 9.88
N ALA A 308 8.48 2.63 8.57
CA ALA A 308 9.74 2.99 7.93
C ALA A 308 10.23 4.40 8.35
N ALA A 309 9.31 5.36 8.48
CA ALA A 309 9.64 6.70 8.91
C ALA A 309 10.34 6.74 10.28
N ALA A 310 9.96 5.85 11.20
CA ALA A 310 10.56 5.76 12.53
C ALA A 310 12.04 5.35 12.52
N ALA A 311 12.51 4.65 11.48
CA ALA A 311 13.90 4.24 11.33
C ALA A 311 14.82 5.36 10.77
N ALA A 312 14.24 6.47 10.31
CA ALA A 312 14.99 7.54 9.67
C ALA A 312 15.92 8.31 10.63
N GLN A 313 17.07 8.67 10.11
CA GLN A 313 17.96 9.65 10.74
C GLN A 313 17.32 11.04 10.63
N THR A 314 16.90 11.61 11.75
CA THR A 314 16.24 12.91 11.78
C THR A 314 16.43 13.62 13.10
N ARG A 315 16.62 14.94 13.04
CA ARG A 315 16.79 15.83 14.21
C ARG A 315 15.49 16.04 14.97
N ASN A 316 14.36 16.02 14.28
CA ASN A 316 13.05 16.20 14.91
C ASN A 316 11.94 15.48 14.12
N PRO A 317 10.79 15.20 14.76
CA PRO A 317 9.69 14.46 14.13
C PRO A 317 9.07 15.17 12.92
N VAL A 318 9.02 16.50 12.92
CA VAL A 318 8.38 17.30 11.85
C VAL A 318 9.18 17.20 10.55
N ARG A 319 10.51 17.21 10.63
CA ARG A 319 11.39 17.09 9.48
C ARG A 319 11.13 15.78 8.74
N GLN A 320 11.15 14.66 9.46
CA GLN A 320 10.87 13.35 8.84
C GLN A 320 9.42 13.22 8.37
N ALA A 321 8.46 13.77 9.09
CA ALA A 321 7.07 13.75 8.70
C ALA A 321 6.82 14.47 7.37
N LEU A 322 7.48 15.61 7.14
CA LEU A 322 7.42 16.32 5.85
C LEU A 322 8.01 15.47 4.73
N VAL A 323 9.14 14.80 4.96
CA VAL A 323 9.73 13.90 3.97
C VAL A 323 8.80 12.74 3.66
N SER A 324 8.33 12.02 4.70
CA SER A 324 7.47 10.84 4.54
C SER A 324 6.15 11.15 3.84
N SER A 325 5.56 12.33 4.10
CA SER A 325 4.30 12.74 3.48
C SER A 325 4.41 13.02 1.98
N THR A 326 5.63 13.28 1.47
CA THR A 326 5.85 13.37 0.00
C THR A 326 5.62 12.03 -0.69
N GLY A 327 5.68 10.91 0.03
CA GLY A 327 5.36 9.59 -0.51
C GLY A 327 3.97 9.53 -1.12
N THR A 328 2.96 10.04 -0.41
CA THR A 328 1.58 10.11 -0.92
C THR A 328 1.44 11.01 -2.15
N PHE A 329 2.24 12.08 -2.23
CA PHE A 329 2.29 12.92 -3.43
C PHE A 329 2.82 12.14 -4.63
N TRP A 330 3.96 11.48 -4.51
CA TRP A 330 4.54 10.72 -5.62
C TRP A 330 3.68 9.52 -6.03
N ASP A 331 3.17 8.78 -5.06
CA ASP A 331 2.35 7.60 -5.29
C ASP A 331 1.01 7.93 -5.99
N THR A 332 0.19 8.76 -5.36
CA THR A 332 -1.19 8.94 -5.81
C THR A 332 -1.37 10.20 -6.64
N VAL A 333 -0.80 11.34 -6.19
CA VAL A 333 -0.99 12.60 -6.92
C VAL A 333 -0.27 12.58 -8.27
N VAL A 334 0.87 11.84 -8.37
CA VAL A 334 1.61 11.70 -9.63
C VAL A 334 1.28 10.38 -10.32
N VAL A 335 1.68 9.22 -9.76
CA VAL A 335 1.63 7.94 -10.48
C VAL A 335 0.20 7.47 -10.75
N CYS A 336 -0.70 7.47 -9.74
CA CYS A 336 -2.09 7.07 -9.99
C CYS A 336 -2.83 8.01 -10.95
N LEU A 337 -2.57 9.34 -10.87
CA LEU A 337 -3.15 10.28 -11.81
C LEU A 337 -2.70 10.01 -13.24
N MET A 338 -1.40 9.73 -13.45
CA MET A 338 -0.86 9.39 -14.77
C MET A 338 -1.53 8.14 -15.33
N THR A 339 -1.66 7.08 -14.52
CA THR A 339 -2.39 5.87 -14.91
C THR A 339 -3.84 6.19 -15.29
N GLY A 340 -4.55 6.94 -14.42
CA GLY A 340 -5.94 7.31 -14.66
C GLY A 340 -6.15 8.11 -15.96
N LEU A 341 -5.27 9.07 -16.23
CA LEU A 341 -5.30 9.85 -17.48
C LEU A 341 -5.01 8.99 -18.71
N VAL A 342 -4.03 8.10 -18.64
CA VAL A 342 -3.73 7.13 -19.71
C VAL A 342 -4.96 6.30 -20.03
N LEU A 343 -5.62 5.74 -19.02
CA LEU A 343 -6.80 4.91 -19.21
C LEU A 343 -7.96 5.68 -19.84
N VAL A 344 -8.31 6.84 -19.28
CA VAL A 344 -9.45 7.62 -19.76
C VAL A 344 -9.22 8.18 -21.18
N THR A 345 -8.02 8.68 -21.47
CA THR A 345 -7.68 9.15 -22.83
C THR A 345 -7.73 7.99 -23.84
N THR A 346 -7.30 6.80 -23.44
CA THR A 346 -7.34 5.60 -24.29
C THR A 346 -8.76 5.17 -24.62
N ILE A 347 -9.64 5.10 -23.61
CA ILE A 347 -11.05 4.75 -23.78
C ILE A 347 -11.74 5.77 -24.70
N MET A 348 -11.46 7.07 -24.49
CA MET A 348 -12.06 8.13 -25.35
C MET A 348 -11.58 8.08 -26.79
N LYS A 349 -10.31 7.72 -27.02
CA LYS A 349 -9.76 7.59 -28.36
C LYS A 349 -10.26 6.33 -29.08
N ASN A 350 -10.48 5.25 -28.35
CA ASN A 350 -10.94 3.97 -28.88
C ASN A 350 -12.24 3.53 -28.20
N PRO A 351 -13.40 3.96 -28.68
CA PRO A 351 -14.70 3.61 -28.12
C PRO A 351 -15.04 2.11 -28.15
N ALA A 352 -14.28 1.31 -28.94
CA ALA A 352 -14.42 -0.15 -28.93
C ALA A 352 -13.94 -0.79 -27.62
N ILE A 353 -13.17 -0.05 -26.81
CA ILE A 353 -12.79 -0.46 -25.45
C ILE A 353 -13.98 -0.11 -24.54
N ASN A 354 -14.88 -1.08 -24.36
CA ASN A 354 -16.00 -0.92 -23.44
C ASN A 354 -15.55 -1.22 -22.00
N ALA A 355 -15.32 -0.19 -21.22
CA ALA A 355 -14.89 -0.34 -19.82
C ALA A 355 -15.90 -1.11 -18.97
N ASP A 356 -17.20 -1.09 -19.32
CA ASP A 356 -18.25 -1.79 -18.58
C ASP A 356 -18.23 -3.32 -18.77
N GLU A 357 -17.68 -3.78 -19.88
CA GLU A 357 -17.49 -5.22 -20.17
C GLU A 357 -16.17 -5.73 -19.57
N ILE A 358 -15.26 -4.83 -19.20
CA ILE A 358 -13.93 -5.15 -18.69
C ILE A 358 -13.91 -4.94 -17.16
N ALA A 359 -14.44 -5.90 -16.41
CA ALA A 359 -14.40 -5.87 -14.94
C ALA A 359 -12.98 -5.95 -14.33
N ASN A 360 -11.98 -6.34 -15.15
CA ASN A 360 -10.61 -6.53 -14.72
C ASN A 360 -9.73 -5.30 -15.07
N GLY A 361 -9.31 -4.54 -14.05
CA GLY A 361 -8.47 -3.36 -14.22
C GLY A 361 -7.09 -3.64 -14.83
N GLY A 362 -6.55 -4.84 -14.67
CA GLY A 362 -5.30 -5.27 -15.32
C GLY A 362 -5.46 -5.39 -16.83
N VAL A 363 -6.57 -5.98 -17.31
CA VAL A 363 -6.89 -6.08 -18.73
C VAL A 363 -7.05 -4.70 -19.35
N LEU A 364 -7.80 -3.80 -18.70
CA LEU A 364 -7.98 -2.42 -19.18
C LEU A 364 -6.63 -1.69 -19.30
N THR A 365 -5.74 -1.85 -18.32
CA THR A 365 -4.42 -1.23 -18.36
C THR A 365 -3.55 -1.84 -19.46
N SER A 366 -3.62 -3.15 -19.66
CA SER A 366 -2.90 -3.85 -20.76
C SER A 366 -3.34 -3.33 -22.11
N MET A 367 -4.64 -3.14 -22.34
CA MET A 367 -5.16 -2.57 -23.59
C MET A 367 -4.70 -1.13 -23.80
N ALA A 368 -4.60 -0.35 -22.74
CA ALA A 368 -4.13 1.03 -22.82
C ALA A 368 -2.65 1.10 -23.24
N PHE A 369 -1.79 0.26 -22.66
CA PHE A 369 -0.38 0.23 -23.02
C PHE A 369 -0.12 -0.41 -24.40
N ALA A 370 -0.98 -1.33 -24.85
CA ALA A 370 -0.88 -1.93 -26.16
C ALA A 370 -1.00 -0.93 -27.34
N GLN A 371 -1.39 0.33 -27.08
CA GLN A 371 -1.37 1.39 -28.09
C GLN A 371 0.05 1.70 -28.61
N ILE A 372 1.08 1.40 -27.83
CA ILE A 372 2.47 1.49 -28.28
C ILE A 372 2.89 0.08 -28.72
N PRO A 373 2.93 -0.23 -30.03
CA PRO A 373 3.31 -1.56 -30.49
C PRO A 373 4.68 -1.97 -29.93
N TYR A 374 4.81 -3.22 -29.50
CA TYR A 374 6.02 -3.86 -28.96
C TYR A 374 6.53 -3.25 -27.64
N ILE A 375 6.63 -1.93 -27.51
CA ILE A 375 7.24 -1.25 -26.34
C ILE A 375 6.25 -1.11 -25.19
N GLY A 376 4.98 -0.83 -25.46
CA GLY A 376 3.95 -0.62 -24.45
C GLY A 376 3.76 -1.83 -23.51
N PRO A 377 3.57 -3.05 -24.03
CA PRO A 377 3.52 -4.26 -23.21
C PRO A 377 4.77 -4.46 -22.35
N VAL A 378 5.97 -4.14 -22.88
CA VAL A 378 7.23 -4.23 -22.14
C VAL A 378 7.25 -3.22 -20.98
N ILE A 379 6.81 -1.97 -21.21
CA ILE A 379 6.71 -0.95 -20.16
C ILE A 379 5.78 -1.44 -19.05
N LEU A 380 4.63 -2.00 -19.39
CA LEU A 380 3.67 -2.51 -18.41
C LEU A 380 4.23 -3.70 -17.62
N VAL A 381 4.82 -4.68 -18.30
CA VAL A 381 5.42 -5.87 -17.67
C VAL A 381 6.53 -5.47 -16.70
N VAL A 382 7.48 -4.66 -17.15
CA VAL A 382 8.57 -4.16 -16.30
C VAL A 382 8.03 -3.31 -15.15
N GLY A 383 7.01 -2.48 -15.42
CA GLY A 383 6.33 -1.68 -14.40
C GLY A 383 5.72 -2.58 -13.32
N ILE A 384 4.88 -3.57 -13.69
CA ILE A 384 4.23 -4.47 -12.73
C ILE A 384 5.27 -5.28 -11.94
N ILE A 385 6.28 -5.85 -12.60
CA ILE A 385 7.32 -6.64 -11.93
C ILE A 385 8.08 -5.78 -10.91
N SER A 386 8.53 -4.58 -11.31
CA SER A 386 9.31 -3.72 -10.44
C SER A 386 8.48 -3.15 -9.28
N PHE A 387 7.24 -2.71 -9.54
CA PHE A 387 6.32 -2.19 -8.52
C PHE A 387 5.93 -3.27 -7.52
N ALA A 388 5.50 -4.43 -8.00
CA ALA A 388 5.10 -5.53 -7.13
C ALA A 388 6.29 -6.07 -6.31
N PHE A 389 7.47 -6.22 -6.91
CA PHE A 389 8.65 -6.69 -6.19
C PHE A 389 9.10 -5.68 -5.12
N SER A 390 9.08 -4.39 -5.40
CA SER A 390 9.38 -3.36 -4.39
C SER A 390 8.39 -3.44 -3.21
N THR A 391 7.09 -3.68 -3.50
CA THR A 391 6.06 -3.84 -2.46
C THR A 391 6.32 -5.06 -1.58
N VAL A 392 6.77 -6.19 -2.15
CA VAL A 392 7.19 -7.37 -1.38
C VAL A 392 8.30 -7.00 -0.38
N LEU A 393 9.29 -6.23 -0.79
CA LEU A 393 10.40 -5.82 0.08
C LEU A 393 9.96 -4.85 1.20
N GLY A 394 9.16 -3.84 0.86
CA GLY A 394 8.70 -2.84 1.82
C GLY A 394 7.77 -3.44 2.88
N TRP A 395 6.82 -4.28 2.47
CA TRP A 395 5.91 -4.96 3.40
C TRP A 395 6.60 -6.04 4.25
N ALA A 396 7.64 -6.70 3.73
CA ALA A 396 8.47 -7.59 4.54
C ALA A 396 9.04 -6.87 5.76
N TYR A 397 9.50 -5.62 5.58
CA TYR A 397 9.98 -4.80 6.69
C TYR A 397 8.86 -4.43 7.67
N TYR A 398 7.69 -4.04 7.19
CA TYR A 398 6.57 -3.67 8.07
C TYR A 398 6.12 -4.85 8.93
N GLY A 399 5.90 -6.01 8.32
CA GLY A 399 5.51 -7.20 9.04
C GLY A 399 6.57 -7.66 10.04
N GLU A 400 7.87 -7.57 9.66
CA GLU A 400 8.98 -7.87 10.57
C GLU A 400 8.96 -6.99 11.83
N ARG A 401 8.75 -5.66 11.68
CA ARG A 401 8.67 -4.75 12.82
C ARG A 401 7.43 -5.00 13.69
N CYS A 402 6.31 -5.35 13.07
CA CYS A 402 5.11 -5.74 13.78
C CYS A 402 5.30 -7.03 14.59
N VAL A 403 5.87 -8.06 13.98
CA VAL A 403 6.18 -9.33 14.67
C VAL A 403 7.18 -9.12 15.80
N GLU A 404 8.20 -8.30 15.59
CA GLU A 404 9.17 -7.96 16.64
C GLU A 404 8.51 -7.28 17.84
N TYR A 405 7.50 -6.43 17.61
CA TYR A 405 6.78 -5.74 18.67
C TYR A 405 6.08 -6.70 19.64
N PHE A 406 5.40 -7.74 19.16
CA PHE A 406 4.65 -8.66 20.02
C PHE A 406 5.38 -9.97 20.34
N ALA A 407 6.25 -10.48 19.45
CA ALA A 407 6.97 -11.74 19.64
C ALA A 407 8.48 -11.56 19.96
N GLY A 408 9.00 -10.33 19.85
CA GLY A 408 10.40 -10.02 20.09
C GLY A 408 11.32 -10.58 19.00
N LYS A 409 12.63 -10.54 19.27
CA LYS A 409 13.66 -11.00 18.31
C LYS A 409 13.51 -12.45 17.88
N LYS A 410 12.95 -13.30 18.74
CA LYS A 410 12.76 -14.74 18.43
C LYS A 410 11.78 -14.95 17.27
N GLY A 411 10.85 -14.00 17.04
CA GLY A 411 9.90 -14.05 15.95
C GLY A 411 10.47 -13.67 14.57
N LEU A 412 11.64 -13.00 14.51
CA LEU A 412 12.18 -12.46 13.27
C LEU A 412 12.55 -13.51 12.23
N VAL A 413 13.33 -14.53 12.63
CA VAL A 413 13.78 -15.57 11.71
C VAL A 413 12.60 -16.42 11.22
N PRO A 414 11.70 -16.92 12.09
CA PRO A 414 10.49 -17.62 11.64
C PRO A 414 9.65 -16.80 10.69
N TYR A 415 9.45 -15.50 10.96
CA TYR A 415 8.72 -14.60 10.08
C TYR A 415 9.36 -14.49 8.70
N ARG A 416 10.67 -14.23 8.61
CA ARG A 416 11.40 -14.12 7.34
C ARG A 416 11.34 -15.41 6.52
N VAL A 417 11.54 -16.56 7.16
CA VAL A 417 11.44 -17.87 6.50
C VAL A 417 10.03 -18.08 5.95
N LEU A 418 9.00 -17.86 6.79
CA LEU A 418 7.61 -18.00 6.35
C LEU A 418 7.27 -17.04 5.22
N TYR A 419 7.78 -15.80 5.26
CA TYR A 419 7.55 -14.80 4.21
C TYR A 419 8.13 -15.25 2.87
N VAL A 420 9.34 -15.81 2.86
CA VAL A 420 9.96 -16.37 1.65
C VAL A 420 9.19 -17.59 1.13
N VAL A 421 8.73 -18.47 2.03
CA VAL A 421 7.89 -19.61 1.64
C VAL A 421 6.58 -19.15 1.00
N VAL A 422 5.92 -18.16 1.58
CA VAL A 422 4.70 -17.57 0.99
C VAL A 422 4.99 -16.98 -0.40
N ALA A 423 6.10 -16.27 -0.57
CA ALA A 423 6.49 -15.75 -1.88
C ALA A 423 6.70 -16.87 -2.93
N ALA A 424 7.27 -18.02 -2.51
CA ALA A 424 7.49 -19.15 -3.41
C ALA A 424 6.18 -19.82 -3.87
N ILE A 425 5.21 -19.98 -2.96
CA ILE A 425 3.97 -20.74 -3.23
C ILE A 425 2.81 -19.87 -3.74
N ALA A 426 2.82 -18.58 -3.48
CA ALA A 426 1.74 -17.66 -3.85
C ALA A 426 1.30 -17.73 -5.34
N PRO A 427 2.21 -17.88 -6.32
CA PRO A 427 1.82 -17.97 -7.72
C PRO A 427 0.98 -19.19 -8.10
N VAL A 428 1.04 -20.26 -7.33
CA VAL A 428 0.37 -21.54 -7.64
C VAL A 428 -0.90 -21.78 -6.84
N VAL A 429 -1.20 -20.92 -5.86
CA VAL A 429 -2.40 -21.00 -5.02
C VAL A 429 -3.51 -20.14 -5.61
N SER A 430 -4.77 -20.63 -5.60
CA SER A 430 -5.91 -19.79 -6.00
C SER A 430 -6.11 -18.68 -4.95
N LEU A 431 -6.06 -17.42 -5.38
CA LEU A 431 -5.86 -16.30 -4.47
C LEU A 431 -7.12 -15.54 -4.07
N ASN A 432 -8.32 -15.85 -4.60
CA ASN A 432 -9.51 -15.04 -4.31
C ASN A 432 -9.75 -14.88 -2.80
N LEU A 433 -9.70 -15.97 -2.05
CA LEU A 433 -9.88 -15.93 -0.61
C LEU A 433 -8.71 -15.22 0.11
N VAL A 434 -7.48 -15.44 -0.35
CA VAL A 434 -6.29 -14.77 0.20
C VAL A 434 -6.35 -13.26 -0.02
N TRP A 435 -6.79 -12.82 -1.21
CA TRP A 435 -7.03 -11.42 -1.52
C TRP A 435 -8.07 -10.79 -0.57
N LEU A 436 -9.21 -11.45 -0.40
CA LEU A 436 -10.29 -10.96 0.45
C LEU A 436 -9.88 -10.86 1.92
N ILE A 437 -9.19 -11.88 2.44
CA ILE A 437 -8.67 -11.87 3.81
C ILE A 437 -7.64 -10.75 3.97
N ALA A 438 -6.69 -10.67 3.06
CA ALA A 438 -5.62 -9.67 3.11
C ALA A 438 -6.16 -8.24 3.04
N ASP A 439 -7.13 -7.99 2.16
CA ASP A 439 -7.79 -6.69 2.02
C ASP A 439 -8.62 -6.33 3.27
N THR A 440 -9.31 -7.31 3.86
CA THR A 440 -10.03 -7.13 5.13
C THR A 440 -9.07 -6.78 6.28
N LEU A 441 -7.96 -7.49 6.42
CA LEU A 441 -6.95 -7.22 7.47
C LEU A 441 -6.32 -5.85 7.30
N ASN A 442 -6.05 -5.45 6.06
CA ASN A 442 -5.53 -4.13 5.73
C ASN A 442 -6.50 -3.01 6.15
N ALA A 443 -7.78 -3.18 5.89
CA ALA A 443 -8.78 -2.21 6.34
C ALA A 443 -8.91 -2.19 7.88
N LEU A 444 -8.92 -3.35 8.52
CA LEU A 444 -9.05 -3.44 9.98
C LEU A 444 -7.87 -2.83 10.72
N MET A 445 -6.64 -2.92 10.20
CA MET A 445 -5.48 -2.29 10.85
C MET A 445 -5.53 -0.76 10.81
N ALA A 446 -6.29 -0.16 9.90
CA ALA A 446 -6.49 1.28 9.85
C ALA A 446 -7.20 1.81 11.11
N ILE A 447 -8.12 1.04 11.69
CA ILE A 447 -8.92 1.48 12.84
C ILE A 447 -8.04 1.85 14.05
N PRO A 448 -7.14 0.97 14.56
CA PRO A 448 -6.23 1.33 15.63
C PRO A 448 -5.35 2.55 15.30
N ASN A 449 -4.86 2.63 14.06
CA ASN A 449 -4.03 3.74 13.64
C ASN A 449 -4.80 5.07 13.61
N LEU A 450 -6.03 5.08 13.08
CA LEU A 450 -6.86 6.29 13.05
C LEU A 450 -7.20 6.77 14.47
N ILE A 451 -7.42 5.85 15.42
CA ILE A 451 -7.58 6.20 16.85
C ILE A 451 -6.33 6.92 17.35
N ALA A 452 -5.13 6.39 17.06
CA ALA A 452 -3.88 7.03 17.45
C ALA A 452 -3.74 8.43 16.86
N VAL A 453 -3.95 8.57 15.56
CA VAL A 453 -3.76 9.82 14.83
C VAL A 453 -4.77 10.89 15.27
N LEU A 454 -6.04 10.53 15.43
CA LEU A 454 -7.09 11.45 15.84
C LEU A 454 -6.88 11.93 17.30
N LEU A 455 -6.64 11.01 18.22
CA LEU A 455 -6.43 11.36 19.63
C LEU A 455 -5.10 12.09 19.87
N LEU A 456 -4.05 11.80 19.10
CA LEU A 456 -2.78 12.48 19.16
C LEU A 456 -2.69 13.72 18.26
N SER A 457 -3.75 14.09 17.55
CA SER A 457 -3.77 15.28 16.69
C SER A 457 -3.38 16.58 17.39
N PRO A 458 -3.68 16.82 18.69
CA PRO A 458 -3.16 17.98 19.41
C PRO A 458 -1.62 17.99 19.52
N ILE A 459 -1.00 16.81 19.69
CA ILE A 459 0.47 16.66 19.72
C ILE A 459 1.04 16.94 18.33
N VAL A 460 0.40 16.45 17.26
CA VAL A 460 0.81 16.76 15.88
C VAL A 460 0.85 18.27 15.66
N VAL A 461 -0.21 18.99 16.05
CA VAL A 461 -0.27 20.45 15.88
C VAL A 461 0.80 21.16 16.73
N LYS A 462 1.00 20.71 17.98
CA LYS A 462 2.00 21.29 18.89
C LYS A 462 3.42 21.15 18.32
N GLU A 463 3.80 19.94 17.93
CA GLU A 463 5.13 19.67 17.37
C GLU A 463 5.33 20.40 16.03
N THR A 464 4.28 20.42 15.16
CA THR A 464 4.33 21.17 13.91
C THR A 464 4.62 22.64 14.15
N LYS A 465 3.90 23.31 15.07
CA LYS A 465 4.15 24.71 15.41
C LYS A 465 5.55 24.95 15.94
N LYS A 466 6.09 23.97 16.71
CA LYS A 466 7.42 24.08 17.32
C LYS A 466 8.54 24.08 16.26
N TYR A 467 8.44 23.22 15.26
CA TYR A 467 9.57 22.95 14.35
C TYR A 467 9.38 23.42 12.91
N ILE A 468 8.17 23.74 12.45
CA ILE A 468 7.89 24.05 11.04
C ILE A 468 8.71 25.23 10.50
N ASN A 469 9.04 26.20 11.36
CA ASN A 469 9.85 27.36 11.00
C ASN A 469 11.35 27.18 11.21
N ASN A 470 11.76 26.16 11.98
CA ASN A 470 13.15 25.81 12.20
C ASN A 470 13.31 24.29 12.19
N LEU A 471 13.40 23.72 10.98
CA LEU A 471 13.50 22.28 10.75
C LEU A 471 14.87 21.69 11.12
N ASP A 472 15.87 22.54 11.34
CA ASP A 472 17.22 22.14 11.75
C ASP A 472 17.38 22.07 13.28
N ALA A 473 16.38 22.52 14.04
CA ALA A 473 16.37 22.39 15.49
C ALA A 473 16.35 20.90 15.90
N VAL A 474 17.15 20.58 16.90
CA VAL A 474 17.22 19.22 17.48
C VAL A 474 16.10 19.03 18.51
N ASP A 475 15.46 17.87 18.50
CA ASP A 475 14.57 17.47 19.59
C ASP A 475 15.43 16.79 20.68
N ASP A 476 15.63 17.48 21.77
CA ASP A 476 16.45 17.01 22.90
C ASP A 476 15.74 15.93 23.74
N THR A 477 14.53 15.51 23.35
CA THR A 477 13.81 14.44 24.04
C THR A 477 14.53 13.12 23.84
N PRO A 478 15.06 12.47 24.90
CA PRO A 478 15.79 11.20 24.73
C PRO A 478 14.91 10.11 24.11
N VAL A 479 15.44 9.39 23.11
CA VAL A 479 14.76 8.22 22.59
C VAL A 479 14.91 7.07 23.59
N PRO A 480 13.81 6.53 24.14
CA PRO A 480 13.90 5.51 25.17
C PRO A 480 14.51 4.22 24.64
N VAL A 481 15.40 3.61 25.43
CA VAL A 481 15.98 2.29 25.13
C VAL A 481 15.10 1.21 25.74
N VAL A 482 14.68 0.23 24.93
CA VAL A 482 13.77 -0.83 25.34
C VAL A 482 14.33 -2.22 25.01
N GLU A 483 13.88 -3.23 25.78
CA GLU A 483 14.00 -4.63 25.38
C GLU A 483 12.80 -4.97 24.49
N THR A 484 13.05 -5.59 23.33
CA THR A 484 11.98 -6.02 22.42
C THR A 484 11.37 -7.34 22.88
N GLY A 485 10.03 -7.45 22.83
CA GLY A 485 9.27 -8.63 23.18
C GLY A 485 8.44 -8.52 24.46
N HIS A 486 7.75 -9.61 24.81
CA HIS A 486 6.89 -9.74 25.98
C HIS A 486 7.65 -9.48 27.30
N GLY A 487 7.75 -8.25 27.72
CA GLY A 487 8.49 -7.96 28.94
C GLY A 487 8.89 -6.52 29.14
N GLN A 488 8.28 -5.59 28.41
CA GLN A 488 8.41 -4.17 28.79
C GLN A 488 7.67 -3.90 30.12
N ARG A 489 8.08 -4.63 31.20
CA ARG A 489 7.84 -4.12 32.53
C ARG A 489 8.61 -2.82 32.64
N LYS A 490 7.90 -1.75 33.07
CA LYS A 490 8.47 -0.46 33.42
C LYS A 490 9.87 -0.68 33.99
N ALA A 491 10.90 -0.17 33.32
CA ALA A 491 12.12 0.15 34.03
C ALA A 491 11.67 1.05 35.19
N LYS A 492 11.73 0.55 36.41
CA LYS A 492 11.54 1.35 37.61
C LYS A 492 12.60 2.45 37.50
N GLY A 493 12.09 3.68 37.45
CA GLY A 493 12.87 4.90 37.43
C GLY A 493 13.81 5.06 38.59
#